data_dc5abf5f25508f6d0e50dff24cda69ac
#
_entry.id   dc5abf5f25508f6d0e50dff24cda69ac
#
_cell.length_a   1.000
_cell.length_b   1.000
_cell.length_c   1.000
_cell.angle_alpha   90.00
_cell.angle_beta   90.00
_cell.angle_gamma   90.00
#
_symmetry.space_group_name_H-M   'P 1'
#
loop_
_entity.id
_entity.type
_entity.pdbx_description
1 polymer ?
#
loop_
_entity_poly.entity_id
_entity_poly.type
_entity_poly.pdbx_seq_one_letter_code
_entity_poly.pdbx_strand_id
1 'polypeptide(L)'
;MNSQKMLEDMLEKKNKLAALKIEKSNLITEREYFKIYSNEDKIQLSRSLLRLSSEKIISLLLQYNMILEKHQYVKLIYKIKLLFTHRIWNFRFYDNSPEIIEKYLKKLYYKLKLEELNKEIQTLESVLDKYSFDDEMKKYSENSMALLKHTLYKRFNKSKNRTIFDENALWKNFGDFINEYPIILSTTHSLRKCASKNYLFDYVIIDEASQVDIVTGALAFSCAKNVVIVGDLKQLPNVVTKENKNISNSIYDRYKLNEAYKYSENSLLSSISTLYSEVPKTLLREHYRCHPKIIDFCNKKFYDDQLIILTDESSCDKPLEAYKTVKGNHERNHYNQRQIDVILKEIIPKLKENKSVGIASPYRNQIKELKDVISNENIEIDTVHKYQGREKEIMILSTVSNEANDFMNNANLLNVAISRAENKLIIVVSDNEKLLNSSNIGDLIRYIQYNNLEIINSSIYSIFDLLYSSYSEQLLEFIKKNKKVSKYNSENLMNSLIEKVLTYEEFKSLGKVLHYQLNMLIRDTSKLDEKELKYVTNPLTHADFFIFRNIDKMPVLVVEVDGYSFHLNNPEQLKRDKMKDRILAKYNIPILRLPTNGSEEEKKLKEKLIEVLNI
;
A
#
# COMPACT_ATOMS: atom_id res chain seq x y z
N MET A 1 38.25 26.59 -1.01
CA MET A 1 37.20 27.42 -0.37
C MET A 1 36.15 27.96 -1.36
N ASN A 2 36.54 28.38 -2.57
CA ASN A 2 35.58 28.91 -3.54
C ASN A 2 34.71 27.79 -4.18
N SER A 3 35.28 26.66 -4.51
CA SER A 3 34.57 25.54 -5.16
C SER A 3 33.56 24.86 -4.26
N GLN A 4 33.84 24.73 -2.96
CA GLN A 4 32.93 24.15 -2.00
C GLN A 4 31.68 25.04 -1.79
N LYS A 5 31.87 26.35 -1.61
CA LYS A 5 30.73 27.29 -1.51
C LYS A 5 29.88 27.31 -2.77
N MET A 6 30.51 27.18 -3.93
CA MET A 6 29.79 27.13 -5.21
C MET A 6 28.97 25.84 -5.32
N LEU A 7 29.50 24.71 -4.89
CA LEU A 7 28.77 23.44 -4.85
C LEU A 7 27.59 23.51 -3.89
N GLU A 8 27.78 24.06 -2.68
CA GLU A 8 26.71 24.25 -1.69
C GLU A 8 25.58 25.15 -2.26
N ASP A 9 25.90 26.26 -2.94
CA ASP A 9 24.93 27.14 -3.60
C ASP A 9 24.17 26.42 -4.73
N MET A 10 24.85 25.57 -5.51
CA MET A 10 24.19 24.81 -6.57
C MET A 10 23.29 23.71 -6.01
N LEU A 11 23.68 23.03 -4.92
CA LEU A 11 22.83 22.07 -4.19
C LEU A 11 21.56 22.75 -3.66
N GLU A 12 21.70 23.93 -3.04
CA GLU A 12 20.53 24.70 -2.57
C GLU A 12 19.59 25.07 -3.73
N LYS A 13 20.12 25.46 -4.88
CA LYS A 13 19.33 25.75 -6.09
C LYS A 13 18.64 24.49 -6.63
N LYS A 14 19.31 23.34 -6.63
CA LYS A 14 18.72 22.06 -7.05
C LYS A 14 17.57 21.66 -6.12
N ASN A 15 17.74 21.81 -4.82
CA ASN A 15 16.71 21.53 -3.83
C ASN A 15 15.50 22.48 -3.99
N LYS A 16 15.75 23.78 -4.23
CA LYS A 16 14.71 24.76 -4.54
C LYS A 16 13.96 24.41 -5.83
N LEU A 17 14.67 24.01 -6.87
CA LEU A 17 14.07 23.56 -8.14
C LEU A 17 13.11 22.37 -7.93
N ALA A 18 13.52 21.37 -7.14
CA ALA A 18 12.67 20.22 -6.81
C ALA A 18 11.39 20.65 -6.09
N ALA A 19 11.48 21.52 -5.10
CA ALA A 19 10.32 22.06 -4.37
C ALA A 19 9.34 22.81 -5.30
N LEU A 20 9.87 23.66 -6.21
CA LEU A 20 9.05 24.38 -7.17
C LEU A 20 8.36 23.46 -8.19
N LYS A 21 9.00 22.37 -8.62
CA LYS A 21 8.38 21.38 -9.50
C LYS A 21 7.20 20.68 -8.84
N ILE A 22 7.30 20.35 -7.56
CA ILE A 22 6.19 19.77 -6.78
C ILE A 22 5.07 20.80 -6.60
N GLU A 23 5.40 22.05 -6.22
CA GLU A 23 4.41 23.14 -6.10
C GLU A 23 3.65 23.33 -7.42
N LYS A 24 4.36 23.33 -8.54
CA LYS A 24 3.74 23.42 -9.87
C LYS A 24 2.80 22.23 -10.16
N SER A 25 3.22 21.00 -9.85
CA SER A 25 2.40 19.80 -10.05
C SER A 25 1.11 19.86 -9.24
N ASN A 26 1.20 20.25 -7.97
CA ASN A 26 0.03 20.41 -7.10
C ASN A 26 -0.91 21.52 -7.62
N LEU A 27 -0.36 22.66 -8.04
CA LEU A 27 -1.14 23.77 -8.58
C LEU A 27 -1.86 23.41 -9.89
N ILE A 28 -1.26 22.56 -10.74
CA ILE A 28 -1.91 22.05 -11.94
C ILE A 28 -3.12 21.19 -11.55
N THR A 29 -2.99 20.31 -10.57
CA THR A 29 -4.08 19.48 -10.05
C THR A 29 -5.23 20.34 -9.52
N GLU A 30 -4.92 21.37 -8.69
CA GLU A 30 -5.93 22.30 -8.19
C GLU A 30 -6.64 23.07 -9.31
N ARG A 31 -5.90 23.51 -10.31
CA ARG A 31 -6.48 24.21 -11.48
C ARG A 31 -7.42 23.31 -12.27
N GLU A 32 -7.11 22.03 -12.45
CA GLU A 32 -8.00 21.08 -13.14
C GLU A 32 -9.31 20.90 -12.37
N TYR A 33 -9.29 20.78 -11.04
CA TYR A 33 -10.50 20.78 -10.23
C TYR A 33 -11.29 22.08 -10.38
N PHE A 34 -10.59 23.22 -10.34
CA PHE A 34 -11.24 24.52 -10.51
C PHE A 34 -11.95 24.62 -11.88
N LYS A 35 -11.38 24.08 -12.95
CA LYS A 35 -12.01 24.07 -14.28
C LYS A 35 -13.33 23.29 -14.30
N ILE A 36 -13.44 22.19 -13.53
CA ILE A 36 -14.68 21.39 -13.44
C ILE A 36 -15.83 22.23 -12.86
N TYR A 37 -15.53 23.11 -11.91
CA TYR A 37 -16.52 23.99 -11.26
C TYR A 37 -16.78 25.31 -11.98
N SER A 38 -15.86 25.74 -12.85
CA SER A 38 -15.99 27.00 -13.58
C SER A 38 -16.45 26.72 -15.01
N ASN A 39 -17.77 26.77 -15.24
CA ASN A 39 -18.29 26.90 -16.59
C ASN A 39 -17.65 28.14 -17.26
N GLU A 40 -17.37 28.05 -18.57
CA GLU A 40 -16.70 29.11 -19.33
C GLU A 40 -17.56 30.37 -19.43
N ASP A 41 -17.65 31.13 -18.36
CA ASP A 41 -18.22 32.47 -18.40
C ASP A 41 -17.22 33.43 -19.05
N LYS A 42 -17.60 34.02 -20.17
CA LYS A 42 -16.81 35.04 -20.89
C LYS A 42 -16.83 36.34 -20.09
N ILE A 43 -15.86 36.50 -19.21
CA ILE A 43 -15.67 37.77 -18.51
C ILE A 43 -14.69 38.63 -19.32
N GLN A 44 -15.02 39.90 -19.54
CA GLN A 44 -14.09 40.85 -20.14
C GLN A 44 -12.88 41.06 -19.19
N LEU A 45 -11.74 40.57 -19.62
CA LEU A 45 -10.47 40.64 -18.91
C LEU A 45 -10.05 42.11 -18.71
N SER A 46 -9.95 42.56 -17.48
CA SER A 46 -9.25 43.81 -17.17
C SER A 46 -7.76 43.61 -17.40
N ARG A 47 -7.21 44.20 -18.46
CA ARG A 47 -5.78 44.10 -18.82
C ARG A 47 -4.84 44.56 -17.70
N SER A 48 -5.32 45.43 -16.79
CA SER A 48 -4.55 45.90 -15.65
C SER A 48 -4.26 44.82 -14.62
N LEU A 49 -5.19 43.85 -14.41
CA LEU A 49 -5.02 42.75 -13.46
C LEU A 49 -3.98 41.74 -13.93
N LEU A 50 -3.78 41.60 -15.24
CA LEU A 50 -2.74 40.72 -15.81
C LEU A 50 -1.30 41.16 -15.51
N ARG A 51 -1.12 42.40 -15.03
CA ARG A 51 0.21 42.92 -14.66
C ARG A 51 0.51 42.80 -13.16
N LEU A 52 -0.41 42.25 -12.39
CA LEU A 52 -0.23 41.99 -10.98
C LEU A 52 0.46 40.65 -10.75
N SER A 53 1.13 40.49 -9.61
CA SER A 53 1.63 39.18 -9.18
C SER A 53 0.49 38.30 -8.67
N SER A 54 0.71 37.00 -8.67
CA SER A 54 -0.25 36.02 -8.11
C SER A 54 -0.61 36.34 -6.65
N GLU A 55 0.36 36.77 -5.85
CA GLU A 55 0.15 37.21 -4.45
C GLU A 55 -0.82 38.39 -4.32
N LYS A 56 -0.72 39.37 -5.23
CA LYS A 56 -1.65 40.49 -5.23
C LYS A 56 -3.05 40.09 -5.66
N ILE A 57 -3.19 39.15 -6.55
CA ILE A 57 -4.50 38.60 -6.96
C ILE A 57 -5.17 37.85 -5.81
N ILE A 58 -4.44 36.98 -5.10
CA ILE A 58 -5.01 36.27 -3.96
C ILE A 58 -5.36 37.24 -2.81
N SER A 59 -4.52 38.26 -2.56
CA SER A 59 -4.81 39.32 -1.61
C SER A 59 -6.07 40.09 -1.98
N LEU A 60 -6.26 40.41 -3.27
CA LEU A 60 -7.48 41.05 -3.77
C LEU A 60 -8.71 40.16 -3.54
N LEU A 61 -8.62 38.88 -3.84
CA LEU A 61 -9.70 37.91 -3.63
C LEU A 61 -10.12 37.85 -2.16
N LEU A 62 -9.15 37.76 -1.25
CA LEU A 62 -9.42 37.73 0.19
C LEU A 62 -10.07 39.01 0.67
N GLN A 63 -9.55 40.19 0.26
CA GLN A 63 -10.14 41.47 0.62
C GLN A 63 -11.55 41.64 0.05
N TYR A 64 -11.78 41.19 -1.17
CA TYR A 64 -13.09 41.21 -1.82
C TYR A 64 -14.11 40.39 -1.04
N ASN A 65 -13.77 39.15 -0.67
CA ASN A 65 -14.63 38.28 0.11
C ASN A 65 -14.93 38.84 1.50
N MET A 66 -13.93 39.40 2.19
CA MET A 66 -14.14 40.07 3.49
C MET A 66 -15.07 41.29 3.41
N ILE A 67 -15.04 42.03 2.30
CA ILE A 67 -15.95 43.18 2.10
C ILE A 67 -17.38 42.68 1.86
N LEU A 68 -17.55 41.60 1.10
CA LEU A 68 -18.86 41.02 0.83
C LEU A 68 -19.51 40.43 2.08
N GLU A 69 -18.75 39.73 2.91
CA GLU A 69 -19.23 39.18 4.18
C GLU A 69 -19.77 40.30 5.11
N LYS A 70 -19.09 41.49 5.12
CA LYS A 70 -19.49 42.61 5.97
C LYS A 70 -20.64 43.44 5.40
N HIS A 71 -20.74 43.58 4.09
CA HIS A 71 -21.57 44.60 3.48
C HIS A 71 -22.51 44.10 2.37
N GLN A 72 -22.47 42.84 2.01
CA GLN A 72 -23.22 42.23 0.88
C GLN A 72 -22.93 42.84 -0.50
N TYR A 73 -22.36 44.05 -0.57
CA TYR A 73 -21.92 44.70 -1.80
C TYR A 73 -20.70 45.62 -1.57
N VAL A 74 -19.93 45.90 -2.63
CA VAL A 74 -18.73 46.73 -2.55
C VAL A 74 -19.10 48.20 -2.64
N LYS A 75 -19.07 48.90 -1.49
CA LYS A 75 -19.31 50.37 -1.42
C LYS A 75 -18.23 51.16 -2.19
N LEU A 76 -18.58 52.37 -2.66
CA LEU A 76 -17.69 53.22 -3.46
C LEU A 76 -16.32 53.45 -2.78
N ILE A 77 -16.30 53.64 -1.47
CA ILE A 77 -15.06 53.86 -0.70
C ILE A 77 -14.09 52.67 -0.80
N TYR A 78 -14.63 51.44 -0.84
CA TYR A 78 -13.82 50.24 -1.03
C TYR A 78 -13.36 50.05 -2.49
N LYS A 79 -14.17 50.45 -3.49
CA LYS A 79 -13.78 50.48 -4.91
C LYS A 79 -12.59 51.42 -5.09
N ILE A 80 -12.62 52.61 -4.48
CA ILE A 80 -11.49 53.57 -4.50
C ILE A 80 -10.26 52.99 -3.80
N LYS A 81 -10.40 52.33 -2.65
CA LYS A 81 -9.29 51.66 -1.96
C LYS A 81 -8.65 50.60 -2.85
N LEU A 82 -9.46 49.75 -3.44
CA LEU A 82 -9.00 48.67 -4.32
C LEU A 82 -8.38 49.21 -5.64
N LEU A 83 -8.80 50.38 -6.13
CA LEU A 83 -8.16 51.06 -7.23
C LEU A 83 -6.70 51.41 -6.91
N PHE A 84 -6.43 51.97 -5.75
CA PHE A 84 -5.06 52.33 -5.36
C PHE A 84 -4.20 51.11 -4.98
N THR A 85 -4.78 50.11 -4.31
CA THR A 85 -4.02 48.96 -3.84
C THR A 85 -3.77 47.91 -4.95
N HIS A 86 -4.77 47.71 -5.82
CA HIS A 86 -4.74 46.64 -6.84
C HIS A 86 -4.88 47.18 -8.26
N ARG A 87 -4.86 48.52 -8.48
CA ARG A 87 -4.92 49.18 -9.81
C ARG A 87 -6.14 48.75 -10.64
N ILE A 88 -7.32 48.58 -10.00
CA ILE A 88 -8.57 48.27 -10.69
C ILE A 88 -9.22 49.56 -11.18
N TRP A 89 -8.81 50.02 -12.36
CA TRP A 89 -9.30 51.26 -12.96
C TRP A 89 -10.71 51.16 -13.54
N ASN A 90 -11.18 49.96 -13.88
CA ASN A 90 -12.50 49.78 -14.48
C ASN A 90 -13.51 49.36 -13.42
N PHE A 91 -14.38 50.26 -13.01
CA PHE A 91 -15.43 49.99 -12.02
C PHE A 91 -16.54 49.07 -12.53
N ARG A 92 -16.70 48.91 -13.84
CA ARG A 92 -17.61 47.90 -14.42
C ARG A 92 -17.25 46.45 -14.02
N PHE A 93 -16.03 46.24 -13.54
CA PHE A 93 -15.63 44.99 -12.93
C PHE A 93 -16.58 44.58 -11.78
N TYR A 94 -17.03 45.56 -10.97
CA TYR A 94 -17.92 45.35 -9.82
C TYR A 94 -19.41 45.21 -10.18
N ASP A 95 -19.77 45.35 -11.46
CA ASP A 95 -21.15 45.16 -11.95
C ASP A 95 -21.47 43.67 -12.17
N ASN A 96 -20.45 42.82 -12.17
CA ASN A 96 -20.60 41.38 -12.23
C ASN A 96 -21.02 40.81 -10.87
N SER A 97 -21.69 39.62 -10.88
CA SER A 97 -22.01 38.95 -9.61
C SER A 97 -20.75 38.55 -8.83
N PRO A 98 -20.83 38.53 -7.49
CA PRO A 98 -19.70 38.17 -6.64
C PRO A 98 -19.05 36.82 -7.02
N GLU A 99 -19.88 35.86 -7.34
CA GLU A 99 -19.44 34.50 -7.76
C GLU A 99 -18.61 34.52 -9.05
N ILE A 100 -19.02 35.37 -10.00
CA ILE A 100 -18.31 35.53 -11.26
C ILE A 100 -16.95 36.19 -11.02
N ILE A 101 -16.89 37.23 -10.18
CA ILE A 101 -15.64 37.91 -9.80
C ILE A 101 -14.69 36.92 -9.10
N GLU A 102 -15.19 36.15 -8.17
CA GLU A 102 -14.40 35.15 -7.44
C GLU A 102 -13.81 34.10 -8.40
N LYS A 103 -14.63 33.52 -9.25
CA LYS A 103 -14.19 32.55 -10.28
C LYS A 103 -13.12 33.15 -11.19
N TYR A 104 -13.32 34.38 -11.60
CA TYR A 104 -12.37 35.10 -12.46
C TYR A 104 -11.02 35.34 -11.77
N LEU A 105 -11.03 35.81 -10.52
CA LEU A 105 -9.81 36.06 -9.76
C LEU A 105 -9.06 34.75 -9.46
N LYS A 106 -9.76 33.67 -9.16
CA LYS A 106 -9.16 32.32 -9.01
C LYS A 106 -8.53 31.83 -10.31
N LYS A 107 -9.24 31.96 -11.44
CA LYS A 107 -8.68 31.61 -12.76
C LYS A 107 -7.41 32.39 -13.08
N LEU A 108 -7.42 33.70 -12.78
CA LEU A 108 -6.28 34.59 -12.99
C LEU A 108 -5.11 34.22 -12.07
N TYR A 109 -5.39 33.93 -10.80
CA TYR A 109 -4.39 33.46 -9.85
C TYR A 109 -3.66 32.22 -10.37
N TYR A 110 -4.38 31.16 -10.74
CA TYR A 110 -3.77 29.94 -11.26
C TYR A 110 -2.92 30.20 -12.50
N LYS A 111 -3.39 31.07 -13.39
CA LYS A 111 -2.63 31.44 -14.58
C LYS A 111 -1.31 32.12 -14.23
N LEU A 112 -1.36 33.20 -13.45
CA LEU A 112 -0.20 34.00 -13.09
C LEU A 112 0.79 33.21 -12.24
N LYS A 113 0.31 32.46 -11.26
CA LYS A 113 1.16 31.64 -10.39
C LYS A 113 1.91 30.57 -11.20
N LEU A 114 1.25 29.90 -12.16
CA LEU A 114 1.91 28.96 -13.06
C LEU A 114 2.94 29.62 -13.98
N GLU A 115 2.66 30.83 -14.47
CA GLU A 115 3.62 31.60 -15.27
C GLU A 115 4.85 31.99 -14.43
N GLU A 116 4.65 32.42 -13.18
CA GLU A 116 5.70 32.76 -12.22
C GLU A 116 6.57 31.54 -11.89
N LEU A 117 5.94 30.41 -11.54
CA LEU A 117 6.63 29.14 -11.27
C LEU A 117 7.43 28.65 -12.47
N ASN A 118 6.85 28.67 -13.68
CA ASN A 118 7.56 28.25 -14.88
C ASN A 118 8.79 29.12 -15.15
N LYS A 119 8.68 30.44 -14.97
CA LYS A 119 9.81 31.36 -15.15
C LYS A 119 10.92 31.09 -14.13
N GLU A 120 10.57 30.87 -12.87
CA GLU A 120 11.54 30.58 -11.82
C GLU A 120 12.23 29.24 -12.06
N ILE A 121 11.46 28.19 -12.40
CA ILE A 121 11.97 26.87 -12.77
C ILE A 121 12.95 26.99 -13.93
N GLN A 122 12.57 27.64 -15.05
CA GLN A 122 13.45 27.84 -16.20
C GLN A 122 14.72 28.59 -15.84
N THR A 123 14.63 29.57 -14.96
CA THR A 123 15.80 30.34 -14.50
C THR A 123 16.76 29.45 -13.72
N LEU A 124 16.25 28.64 -12.80
CA LEU A 124 17.07 27.72 -12.02
C LEU A 124 17.66 26.59 -12.89
N GLU A 125 16.88 26.02 -13.80
CA GLU A 125 17.36 25.03 -14.76
C GLU A 125 18.50 25.59 -15.61
N SER A 126 18.35 26.78 -16.17
CA SER A 126 19.40 27.42 -16.96
C SER A 126 20.69 27.69 -16.17
N VAL A 127 20.61 27.98 -14.88
CA VAL A 127 21.77 28.16 -13.99
C VAL A 127 22.47 26.83 -13.73
N LEU A 128 21.69 25.79 -13.42
CA LEU A 128 22.21 24.44 -13.15
C LEU A 128 22.84 23.83 -14.39
N ASP A 129 22.20 23.99 -15.57
CA ASP A 129 22.74 23.52 -16.86
C ASP A 129 24.03 24.24 -17.22
N LYS A 130 24.10 25.56 -17.02
CA LYS A 130 25.32 26.34 -17.26
C LYS A 130 26.47 25.93 -16.37
N TYR A 131 26.17 25.52 -15.14
CA TYR A 131 27.17 24.96 -14.21
C TYR A 131 27.48 23.50 -14.53
N SER A 132 26.66 22.83 -15.35
CA SER A 132 26.72 21.39 -15.63
C SER A 132 26.73 20.57 -14.33
N PHE A 133 25.77 20.84 -13.45
CA PHE A 133 25.74 20.32 -12.08
C PHE A 133 25.96 18.80 -12.01
N ASP A 134 25.24 18.04 -12.83
CA ASP A 134 25.32 16.58 -12.79
C ASP A 134 26.67 16.05 -13.29
N ASP A 135 27.31 16.73 -14.28
CA ASP A 135 28.66 16.41 -14.72
C ASP A 135 29.71 16.74 -13.67
N GLU A 136 29.57 17.87 -12.98
CA GLU A 136 30.50 18.25 -11.89
C GLU A 136 30.35 17.31 -10.70
N MET A 137 29.14 16.88 -10.35
CA MET A 137 28.90 15.87 -9.31
C MET A 137 29.50 14.52 -9.70
N LYS A 138 29.37 14.11 -10.96
CA LYS A 138 30.00 12.89 -11.48
C LYS A 138 31.52 12.97 -11.37
N LYS A 139 32.14 14.07 -11.83
CA LYS A 139 33.59 14.30 -11.69
C LYS A 139 34.03 14.30 -10.23
N TYR A 140 33.25 14.91 -9.34
CA TYR A 140 33.51 14.90 -7.89
C TYR A 140 33.54 13.48 -7.35
N SER A 141 32.53 12.66 -7.69
CA SER A 141 32.45 11.25 -7.30
C SER A 141 33.61 10.43 -7.85
N GLU A 142 33.97 10.60 -9.14
CA GLU A 142 35.09 9.93 -9.80
C GLU A 142 36.42 10.30 -9.15
N ASN A 143 36.66 11.59 -8.87
CA ASN A 143 37.88 12.08 -8.20
C ASN A 143 37.96 11.59 -6.76
N SER A 144 36.85 11.58 -6.01
CA SER A 144 36.77 11.04 -4.66
C SER A 144 37.11 9.56 -4.63
N MET A 145 36.54 8.79 -5.58
CA MET A 145 36.83 7.37 -5.74
C MET A 145 38.33 7.13 -6.13
N ALA A 146 38.85 7.93 -7.03
CA ALA A 146 40.28 7.86 -7.43
C ALA A 146 41.19 8.15 -6.24
N LEU A 147 40.85 9.15 -5.42
CA LEU A 147 41.60 9.48 -4.19
C LEU A 147 41.57 8.32 -3.17
N LEU A 148 40.37 7.73 -2.96
CA LEU A 148 40.20 6.56 -2.11
C LEU A 148 41.05 5.39 -2.60
N LYS A 149 40.95 5.04 -3.89
CA LYS A 149 41.72 3.95 -4.52
C LYS A 149 43.22 4.21 -4.39
N HIS A 150 43.69 5.45 -4.61
CA HIS A 150 45.09 5.81 -4.45
C HIS A 150 45.54 5.68 -3.01
N THR A 151 44.76 6.09 -2.04
CA THR A 151 45.06 5.96 -0.61
C THR A 151 45.16 4.48 -0.20
N LEU A 152 44.23 3.66 -0.65
CA LEU A 152 44.23 2.21 -0.43
C LEU A 152 45.45 1.56 -1.11
N TYR A 153 45.75 1.95 -2.35
CA TYR A 153 46.95 1.48 -3.07
C TYR A 153 48.24 1.81 -2.30
N LYS A 154 48.41 3.05 -1.87
CA LYS A 154 49.61 3.43 -1.04
C LYS A 154 49.72 2.61 0.23
N ARG A 155 48.61 2.30 0.87
CA ARG A 155 48.60 1.53 2.12
C ARG A 155 48.90 0.05 1.90
N PHE A 156 48.37 -0.56 0.86
CA PHE A 156 48.38 -2.01 0.68
C PHE A 156 49.32 -2.53 -0.42
N ASN A 157 49.84 -1.68 -1.32
CA ASN A 157 50.67 -2.13 -2.44
C ASN A 157 52.05 -2.68 -2.02
N LYS A 158 52.52 -2.32 -0.83
CA LYS A 158 53.84 -2.78 -0.34
C LYS A 158 53.83 -4.23 0.18
N SER A 159 52.66 -4.79 0.48
CA SER A 159 52.50 -6.17 0.94
C SER A 159 52.17 -7.08 -0.26
N LYS A 160 53.19 -7.71 -0.84
CA LYS A 160 52.99 -8.70 -1.92
C LYS A 160 52.26 -9.97 -1.46
N ASN A 161 52.30 -10.30 -0.17
CA ASN A 161 51.60 -11.42 0.44
C ASN A 161 50.61 -10.88 1.48
N ARG A 162 49.33 -10.92 1.17
CA ARG A 162 48.28 -10.64 2.15
C ARG A 162 48.18 -11.78 3.16
N THR A 163 48.10 -11.45 4.43
CA THR A 163 47.83 -12.44 5.47
C THR A 163 46.45 -13.02 5.28
N ILE A 164 46.37 -14.36 5.23
CA ILE A 164 45.07 -15.06 5.25
C ILE A 164 44.71 -15.23 6.72
N PHE A 165 43.53 -14.73 7.07
CA PHE A 165 43.00 -14.82 8.42
C PHE A 165 41.95 -15.95 8.49
N ASP A 166 42.07 -16.79 9.51
CA ASP A 166 41.06 -17.80 9.87
C ASP A 166 40.02 -17.20 10.84
N GLU A 167 38.98 -17.99 11.18
CA GLU A 167 37.95 -17.57 12.12
C GLU A 167 38.50 -17.21 13.51
N ASN A 168 39.68 -17.77 13.90
CA ASN A 168 40.32 -17.51 15.17
C ASN A 168 41.10 -16.20 15.18
N ALA A 169 41.35 -15.58 14.04
CA ALA A 169 42.12 -14.34 13.93
C ALA A 169 41.51 -13.19 14.75
N LEU A 170 40.18 -13.16 14.87
CA LEU A 170 39.44 -12.21 15.70
C LEU A 170 39.83 -12.27 17.19
N TRP A 171 40.40 -13.39 17.65
CA TRP A 171 40.77 -13.62 19.04
C TRP A 171 42.25 -13.64 19.26
N LYS A 172 43.02 -14.20 18.30
CA LYS A 172 44.49 -14.44 18.47
C LYS A 172 45.34 -13.35 17.85
N ASN A 173 44.89 -12.79 16.71
CA ASN A 173 45.67 -11.81 15.95
C ASN A 173 44.79 -10.64 15.48
N PHE A 174 44.00 -10.08 16.40
CA PHE A 174 43.07 -9.02 16.08
C PHE A 174 43.74 -7.74 15.59
N GLY A 175 44.92 -7.41 16.11
CA GLY A 175 45.65 -6.21 15.71
C GLY A 175 46.02 -6.20 14.22
N ASP A 176 46.55 -7.30 13.71
CA ASP A 176 46.85 -7.43 12.28
C ASP A 176 45.60 -7.51 11.44
N PHE A 177 44.57 -8.22 11.94
CA PHE A 177 43.25 -8.32 11.27
C PHE A 177 42.62 -6.94 11.08
N ILE A 178 42.53 -6.11 12.13
CA ILE A 178 41.87 -4.79 12.03
C ILE A 178 42.69 -3.79 11.23
N ASN A 179 44.03 -3.97 11.17
CA ASN A 179 44.87 -3.18 10.29
C ASN A 179 44.64 -3.48 8.81
N GLU A 180 44.36 -4.75 8.47
CA GLU A 180 44.02 -5.15 7.10
C GLU A 180 42.55 -4.83 6.78
N TYR A 181 41.64 -5.07 7.72
CA TYR A 181 40.17 -4.85 7.57
C TYR A 181 39.67 -3.83 8.60
N PRO A 182 39.86 -2.52 8.37
CA PRO A 182 39.51 -1.47 9.33
C PRO A 182 38.00 -1.24 9.44
N ILE A 183 37.20 -1.82 8.56
CA ILE A 183 35.71 -1.73 8.54
C ILE A 183 35.18 -3.11 8.79
N ILE A 184 34.43 -3.27 9.88
CA ILE A 184 33.77 -4.52 10.27
C ILE A 184 32.27 -4.34 10.14
N LEU A 185 31.61 -5.23 9.38
CA LEU A 185 30.15 -5.30 9.26
C LEU A 185 29.64 -6.41 10.19
N SER A 186 28.69 -6.08 11.04
CA SER A 186 28.13 -7.02 12.01
C SER A 186 26.70 -6.64 12.38
N THR A 187 25.98 -7.56 13.01
CA THR A 187 24.74 -7.21 13.73
C THR A 187 25.10 -6.64 15.11
N THR A 188 24.20 -5.87 15.71
CA THR A 188 24.37 -5.33 17.07
C THR A 188 24.65 -6.41 18.11
N HIS A 189 24.01 -7.57 17.99
CA HIS A 189 24.26 -8.74 18.86
C HIS A 189 25.65 -9.34 18.70
N SER A 190 26.18 -9.38 17.48
CA SER A 190 27.44 -10.08 17.19
C SER A 190 28.65 -9.17 17.26
N LEU A 191 28.47 -7.84 17.25
CA LEU A 191 29.58 -6.88 17.16
C LEU A 191 30.66 -7.12 18.24
N ARG A 192 30.24 -7.37 19.48
CA ARG A 192 31.21 -7.61 20.57
C ARG A 192 32.07 -8.85 20.34
N LYS A 193 31.57 -9.85 19.61
CA LYS A 193 32.33 -11.05 19.25
C LYS A 193 33.28 -10.83 18.07
N CYS A 194 33.11 -9.74 17.33
CA CYS A 194 33.96 -9.39 16.20
C CYS A 194 35.22 -8.59 16.59
N ALA A 195 35.42 -8.36 17.89
CA ALA A 195 36.60 -7.63 18.41
C ALA A 195 37.23 -8.34 19.59
N SER A 196 38.53 -8.16 19.76
CA SER A 196 39.23 -8.64 20.95
C SER A 196 38.66 -7.99 22.23
N LYS A 197 38.79 -8.65 23.38
CA LYS A 197 38.15 -8.29 24.64
C LYS A 197 38.35 -6.83 25.07
N ASN A 198 39.49 -6.25 24.81
CA ASN A 198 39.86 -4.90 25.25
C ASN A 198 39.92 -3.88 24.09
N TYR A 199 39.45 -4.25 22.90
CA TYR A 199 39.47 -3.34 21.75
C TYR A 199 38.21 -2.49 21.71
N LEU A 200 38.37 -1.20 21.46
CA LEU A 200 37.30 -0.27 21.18
C LEU A 200 37.47 0.28 19.78
N PHE A 201 36.43 0.14 18.96
CA PHE A 201 36.35 0.78 17.65
C PHE A 201 36.39 2.30 17.81
N ASP A 202 37.01 3.01 16.90
CA ASP A 202 36.96 4.48 16.91
C ASP A 202 35.54 4.99 16.71
N TYR A 203 34.80 4.34 15.82
CA TYR A 203 33.38 4.62 15.56
C TYR A 203 32.59 3.31 15.44
N VAL A 204 31.39 3.28 16.03
CA VAL A 204 30.35 2.32 15.71
C VAL A 204 29.18 3.08 15.09
N ILE A 205 28.79 2.69 13.89
CA ILE A 205 27.66 3.25 13.16
C ILE A 205 26.53 2.23 13.24
N ILE A 206 25.41 2.58 13.85
CA ILE A 206 24.22 1.72 13.97
C ILE A 206 23.17 2.26 13.03
N ASP A 207 22.94 1.52 11.95
CA ASP A 207 21.88 1.83 10.98
C ASP A 207 20.57 1.15 11.38
N GLU A 208 19.44 1.69 10.90
CA GLU A 208 18.08 1.22 11.26
C GLU A 208 17.86 1.14 12.79
N ALA A 209 18.40 2.10 13.54
CA ALA A 209 18.39 2.10 15.00
C ALA A 209 16.99 2.23 15.62
N SER A 210 15.97 2.56 14.84
CA SER A 210 14.56 2.45 15.23
C SER A 210 14.12 1.01 15.48
N GLN A 211 14.77 0.02 14.85
CA GLN A 211 14.50 -1.40 15.01
C GLN A 211 15.40 -2.08 16.07
N VAL A 212 16.41 -1.38 16.57
CA VAL A 212 17.32 -1.92 17.58
C VAL A 212 16.74 -1.68 18.97
N ASP A 213 16.68 -2.73 19.77
CA ASP A 213 16.30 -2.61 21.18
C ASP A 213 17.43 -2.00 22.03
N ILE A 214 17.07 -1.40 23.16
CA ILE A 214 17.99 -0.66 24.02
C ILE A 214 19.13 -1.56 24.56
N VAL A 215 18.85 -2.83 24.86
CA VAL A 215 19.83 -3.76 25.48
C VAL A 215 20.90 -4.15 24.47
N THR A 216 20.48 -4.53 23.25
CA THR A 216 21.44 -4.86 22.18
C THR A 216 22.21 -3.63 21.69
N GLY A 217 21.57 -2.45 21.70
CA GLY A 217 22.24 -1.18 21.47
C GLY A 217 23.34 -0.87 22.49
N ALA A 218 23.06 -1.09 23.77
CA ALA A 218 24.05 -0.92 24.84
C ALA A 218 25.26 -1.86 24.70
N LEU A 219 25.04 -3.10 24.22
CA LEU A 219 26.14 -4.01 23.90
C LEU A 219 27.02 -3.47 22.77
N ALA A 220 26.41 -2.91 21.72
CA ALA A 220 27.17 -2.29 20.63
C ALA A 220 27.96 -1.06 21.12
N PHE A 221 27.37 -0.22 21.99
CA PHE A 221 28.05 0.94 22.57
C PHE A 221 29.29 0.56 23.39
N SER A 222 29.24 -0.59 24.08
CA SER A 222 30.40 -1.09 24.84
C SER A 222 31.62 -1.39 24.00
N CYS A 223 31.53 -1.38 22.68
CA CYS A 223 32.59 -1.66 21.73
C CYS A 223 33.20 -0.39 21.10
N ALA A 224 32.73 0.82 21.44
CA ALA A 224 33.06 2.04 20.71
C ALA A 224 33.57 3.17 21.59
N LYS A 225 34.42 4.01 21.03
CA LYS A 225 34.80 5.32 21.58
C LYS A 225 33.75 6.38 21.21
N ASN A 226 33.25 6.32 19.96
CA ASN A 226 32.22 7.23 19.42
C ASN A 226 31.14 6.40 18.75
N VAL A 227 29.90 6.90 18.79
CA VAL A 227 28.74 6.23 18.20
C VAL A 227 27.98 7.19 17.28
N VAL A 228 27.63 6.71 16.10
CA VAL A 228 26.73 7.37 15.17
C VAL A 228 25.47 6.52 15.07
N ILE A 229 24.31 7.12 15.33
CA ILE A 229 23.04 6.43 15.33
C ILE A 229 22.24 6.95 14.16
N VAL A 230 21.90 6.05 13.23
CA VAL A 230 21.13 6.34 12.01
C VAL A 230 19.81 5.60 12.09
N GLY A 231 18.73 6.26 11.73
CA GLY A 231 17.39 5.64 11.72
C GLY A 231 16.29 6.66 11.56
N ASP A 232 15.07 6.17 11.52
CA ASP A 232 13.89 6.97 11.29
C ASP A 232 12.79 6.61 12.29
N LEU A 233 12.40 7.56 13.15
CA LEU A 233 11.31 7.40 14.11
C LEU A 233 9.91 7.32 13.46
N LYS A 234 9.81 7.65 12.18
CA LYS A 234 8.58 7.55 11.39
C LYS A 234 8.48 6.20 10.64
N GLN A 235 9.47 5.32 10.81
CA GLN A 235 9.44 3.93 10.35
C GLN A 235 9.18 2.97 11.52
N LEU A 236 9.12 1.66 11.21
CA LEU A 236 8.76 0.64 12.20
C LEU A 236 9.77 0.60 13.37
N PRO A 237 9.28 0.63 14.62
CA PRO A 237 10.12 0.40 15.79
C PRO A 237 10.41 -1.10 15.97
N ASN A 238 11.34 -1.42 16.88
CA ASN A 238 11.56 -2.79 17.33
C ASN A 238 10.27 -3.39 17.94
N VAL A 239 10.07 -4.69 17.68
CA VAL A 239 8.89 -5.42 18.16
C VAL A 239 9.22 -6.12 19.48
N VAL A 240 8.53 -5.74 20.55
CA VAL A 240 8.66 -6.36 21.87
C VAL A 240 7.53 -7.37 22.08
N THR A 241 7.85 -8.62 22.44
CA THR A 241 6.84 -9.64 22.74
C THR A 241 6.05 -9.29 24.00
N LYS A 242 4.81 -9.79 24.14
CA LYS A 242 3.99 -9.53 25.33
C LYS A 242 4.68 -9.97 26.63
N GLU A 243 5.38 -11.11 26.61
CA GLU A 243 6.14 -11.62 27.74
C GLU A 243 7.26 -10.67 28.14
N ASN A 244 8.11 -10.27 27.20
CA ASN A 244 9.20 -9.33 27.44
C ASN A 244 8.69 -7.96 27.88
N LYS A 245 7.53 -7.52 27.36
CA LYS A 245 6.89 -6.28 27.78
C LYS A 245 6.52 -6.31 29.26
N ASN A 246 5.91 -7.39 29.74
CA ASN A 246 5.51 -7.53 31.14
C ASN A 246 6.74 -7.57 32.08
N ILE A 247 7.77 -8.36 31.71
CA ILE A 247 9.00 -8.47 32.49
C ILE A 247 9.73 -7.12 32.54
N SER A 248 9.92 -6.46 31.40
CA SER A 248 10.64 -5.19 31.33
C SER A 248 9.91 -4.07 32.07
N ASN A 249 8.57 -4.01 32.01
CA ASN A 249 7.81 -3.03 32.76
C ASN A 249 7.95 -3.22 34.26
N SER A 250 7.91 -4.47 34.74
CA SER A 250 8.12 -4.76 36.18
C SER A 250 9.51 -4.33 36.67
N ILE A 251 10.53 -4.48 35.84
CA ILE A 251 11.89 -4.00 36.10
C ILE A 251 11.93 -2.47 36.14
N TYR A 252 11.35 -1.85 35.10
CA TYR A 252 11.27 -0.40 34.98
C TYR A 252 10.64 0.25 36.22
N ASP A 253 9.49 -0.26 36.64
CA ASP A 253 8.75 0.25 37.82
C ASP A 253 9.52 0.04 39.13
N ARG A 254 10.15 -1.15 39.25
CA ARG A 254 10.94 -1.52 40.46
C ARG A 254 12.13 -0.58 40.68
N TYR A 255 12.84 -0.24 39.61
CA TYR A 255 14.05 0.57 39.70
C TYR A 255 13.82 2.07 39.41
N LYS A 256 12.58 2.47 39.14
CA LYS A 256 12.19 3.88 38.83
C LYS A 256 13.12 4.51 37.79
N LEU A 257 13.33 3.82 36.69
CA LEU A 257 14.26 4.26 35.63
C LEU A 257 13.71 5.50 34.93
N ASN A 258 14.61 6.24 34.25
CA ASN A 258 14.21 7.32 33.37
C ASN A 258 13.33 6.77 32.21
N GLU A 259 12.36 7.55 31.76
CA GLU A 259 11.41 7.18 30.70
C GLU A 259 12.11 6.69 29.42
N ALA A 260 13.23 7.25 29.09
CA ALA A 260 14.06 6.82 27.95
C ALA A 260 14.47 5.35 28.00
N TYR A 261 14.58 4.76 29.21
CA TYR A 261 14.93 3.36 29.40
C TYR A 261 13.74 2.41 29.45
N LYS A 262 12.53 2.88 29.16
CA LYS A 262 11.35 2.01 29.10
C LYS A 262 11.41 1.12 27.87
N TYR A 263 11.99 -0.07 28.05
CA TYR A 263 12.28 -1.04 26.99
C TYR A 263 11.07 -1.41 26.13
N SER A 264 9.90 -1.46 26.75
CA SER A 264 8.63 -1.83 26.08
C SER A 264 8.12 -0.79 25.09
N GLU A 265 8.62 0.46 25.16
CA GLU A 265 8.11 1.61 24.40
C GLU A 265 9.19 2.29 23.56
N ASN A 266 10.47 2.11 23.91
CA ASN A 266 11.57 2.77 23.24
C ASN A 266 12.43 1.79 22.45
N SER A 267 12.75 2.22 21.22
CA SER A 267 13.88 1.70 20.45
C SER A 267 15.18 2.38 20.90
N LEU A 268 16.32 1.92 20.41
CA LEU A 268 17.60 2.57 20.65
C LEU A 268 17.56 4.04 20.20
N LEU A 269 17.03 4.32 19.02
CA LEU A 269 16.98 5.67 18.46
C LEU A 269 16.10 6.59 19.32
N SER A 270 14.89 6.16 19.72
CA SER A 270 14.01 6.97 20.56
C SER A 270 14.58 7.20 21.95
N SER A 271 15.18 6.16 22.55
CA SER A 271 15.84 6.25 23.85
C SER A 271 16.96 7.30 23.85
N ILE A 272 17.86 7.22 22.88
CA ILE A 272 18.99 8.17 22.77
C ILE A 272 18.50 9.58 22.43
N SER A 273 17.49 9.70 21.58
CA SER A 273 16.89 11.01 21.25
C SER A 273 16.26 11.70 22.46
N THR A 274 15.75 10.93 23.41
CA THR A 274 15.17 11.43 24.67
C THR A 274 16.26 11.76 25.70
N LEU A 275 17.28 10.89 25.84
CA LEU A 275 18.37 11.09 26.82
C LEU A 275 19.29 12.26 26.47
N TYR A 276 19.55 12.44 25.17
CA TYR A 276 20.53 13.40 24.68
C TYR A 276 19.87 14.40 23.72
N SER A 277 19.08 15.32 24.26
CA SER A 277 18.38 16.34 23.47
C SER A 277 19.34 17.25 22.71
N GLU A 278 20.52 17.53 23.29
CA GLU A 278 21.54 18.46 22.77
C GLU A 278 22.54 17.85 21.79
N VAL A 279 22.47 16.53 21.52
CA VAL A 279 23.35 15.90 20.54
C VAL A 279 23.03 16.43 19.14
N PRO A 280 24.04 16.73 18.31
CA PRO A 280 23.82 17.13 16.93
C PRO A 280 22.97 16.12 16.17
N LYS A 281 21.86 16.58 15.60
CA LYS A 281 20.92 15.79 14.79
C LYS A 281 20.89 16.34 13.39
N THR A 282 21.14 15.50 12.41
CA THR A 282 21.03 15.86 10.99
C THR A 282 19.89 15.09 10.37
N LEU A 283 18.88 15.79 9.86
CA LEU A 283 17.80 15.19 9.09
C LEU A 283 18.25 15.06 7.64
N LEU A 284 18.29 13.82 7.12
CA LEU A 284 18.52 13.54 5.71
C LEU A 284 17.19 13.75 4.98
N ARG A 285 17.07 14.88 4.27
CA ARG A 285 15.82 15.32 3.68
C ARG A 285 15.66 14.93 2.22
N GLU A 286 16.74 14.64 1.53
CA GLU A 286 16.72 14.35 0.10
C GLU A 286 16.26 12.94 -0.18
N HIS A 287 15.24 12.81 -1.03
CA HIS A 287 14.65 11.53 -1.42
C HIS A 287 14.89 11.24 -2.92
N TYR A 288 15.47 10.07 -3.22
CA TYR A 288 15.94 9.68 -4.55
C TYR A 288 15.32 8.36 -5.07
N ARG A 289 14.30 7.83 -4.38
CA ARG A 289 13.83 6.47 -4.63
C ARG A 289 12.45 6.39 -5.25
N CYS A 290 11.44 6.77 -4.48
CA CYS A 290 10.04 6.59 -4.88
C CYS A 290 9.60 7.66 -5.88
N HIS A 291 8.65 7.29 -6.76
CA HIS A 291 7.98 8.26 -7.60
C HIS A 291 7.42 9.44 -6.77
N PRO A 292 7.52 10.70 -7.26
CA PRO A 292 7.14 11.89 -6.51
C PRO A 292 5.74 11.80 -5.88
N LYS A 293 4.74 11.36 -6.61
CA LYS A 293 3.36 11.23 -6.10
C LYS A 293 3.20 10.18 -4.99
N ILE A 294 4.05 9.16 -4.95
CA ILE A 294 4.03 8.15 -3.89
C ILE A 294 4.59 8.74 -2.60
N ILE A 295 5.78 9.32 -2.68
CA ILE A 295 6.47 9.83 -1.48
C ILE A 295 5.90 11.16 -0.99
N ASP A 296 5.27 11.97 -1.85
CA ASP A 296 4.63 13.23 -1.46
C ASP A 296 3.49 13.00 -0.44
N PHE A 297 2.75 11.88 -0.57
CA PHE A 297 1.80 11.50 0.47
C PHE A 297 2.48 11.28 1.82
N CYS A 298 3.58 10.51 1.85
CA CYS A 298 4.35 10.28 3.07
C CYS A 298 4.92 11.59 3.61
N ASN A 299 5.43 12.46 2.74
CA ASN A 299 5.99 13.74 3.09
C ASN A 299 4.96 14.62 3.82
N LYS A 300 3.79 14.79 3.24
CA LYS A 300 2.69 15.57 3.83
C LYS A 300 2.12 14.95 5.10
N LYS A 301 2.01 13.62 5.12
CA LYS A 301 1.33 12.92 6.23
C LYS A 301 2.23 12.68 7.43
N PHE A 302 3.52 12.38 7.22
CA PHE A 302 4.42 11.87 8.25
C PHE A 302 5.66 12.72 8.48
N TYR A 303 6.08 13.54 7.49
CA TYR A 303 7.35 14.30 7.55
C TYR A 303 7.16 15.82 7.48
N ASP A 304 5.94 16.32 7.67
CA ASP A 304 5.63 17.76 7.76
C ASP A 304 6.18 18.58 6.56
N ASP A 305 6.10 17.99 5.35
CA ASP A 305 6.62 18.57 4.09
C ASP A 305 8.13 18.87 4.10
N GLN A 306 8.91 18.18 4.95
CA GLN A 306 10.34 18.45 5.08
C GLN A 306 11.21 17.68 4.05
N LEU A 307 10.67 16.66 3.39
CA LEU A 307 11.43 15.92 2.38
C LEU A 307 11.59 16.72 1.09
N ILE A 308 12.77 16.61 0.49
CA ILE A 308 13.09 17.18 -0.81
C ILE A 308 13.07 16.04 -1.82
N ILE A 309 12.07 16.02 -2.67
CA ILE A 309 11.85 14.92 -3.62
C ILE A 309 12.63 15.24 -4.90
N LEU A 310 13.64 14.41 -5.20
CA LEU A 310 14.55 14.59 -6.33
C LEU A 310 14.34 13.55 -7.44
N THR A 311 13.31 12.72 -7.31
CA THR A 311 12.91 11.76 -8.35
C THR A 311 12.06 12.41 -9.43
N ASP A 312 12.02 11.78 -10.63
CA ASP A 312 11.30 12.29 -11.80
C ASP A 312 9.89 11.70 -11.89
N GLU A 313 8.90 12.52 -12.29
CA GLU A 313 7.53 12.07 -12.53
C GLU A 313 7.38 11.22 -13.81
N SER A 314 8.35 11.25 -14.72
CA SER A 314 8.28 10.54 -16.02
C SER A 314 8.39 9.02 -15.90
N SER A 315 8.73 8.48 -14.72
CA SER A 315 8.95 7.05 -14.53
C SER A 315 7.67 6.20 -14.64
N CYS A 316 6.50 6.78 -14.33
CA CYS A 316 5.21 6.09 -14.40
C CYS A 316 4.04 7.08 -14.49
N ASP A 317 3.16 6.92 -15.50
CA ASP A 317 1.98 7.78 -15.66
C ASP A 317 0.91 7.56 -14.58
N LYS A 318 0.82 6.35 -14.02
CA LYS A 318 -0.13 5.95 -12.97
C LYS A 318 0.60 5.35 -11.78
N PRO A 319 1.28 6.19 -10.97
CA PRO A 319 2.12 5.71 -9.87
C PRO A 319 1.33 5.19 -8.67
N LEU A 320 0.08 5.60 -8.53
CA LEU A 320 -0.82 5.19 -7.45
C LEU A 320 -2.14 4.70 -8.03
N GLU A 321 -2.55 3.50 -7.64
CA GLU A 321 -3.86 2.93 -7.97
C GLU A 321 -4.50 2.35 -6.70
N ALA A 322 -5.81 2.47 -6.61
CA ALA A 322 -6.57 1.83 -5.54
C ALA A 322 -7.65 0.90 -6.13
N TYR A 323 -7.66 -0.34 -5.70
CA TYR A 323 -8.72 -1.30 -5.97
C TYR A 323 -9.60 -1.43 -4.74
N LYS A 324 -10.87 -1.12 -4.88
CA LYS A 324 -11.88 -1.31 -3.84
C LYS A 324 -12.64 -2.60 -4.11
N THR A 325 -12.68 -3.50 -3.14
CA THR A 325 -13.54 -4.68 -3.23
C THR A 325 -15.00 -4.27 -3.10
N VAL A 326 -15.94 -5.14 -3.49
CA VAL A 326 -17.36 -4.92 -3.22
C VAL A 326 -17.59 -4.68 -1.72
N LYS A 327 -18.60 -3.87 -1.40
CA LYS A 327 -18.96 -3.58 0.01
C LYS A 327 -19.20 -4.87 0.77
N GLY A 328 -18.64 -4.95 1.96
CA GLY A 328 -18.90 -6.07 2.82
C GLY A 328 -17.77 -6.48 3.74
N ASN A 329 -18.07 -7.44 4.62
CA ASN A 329 -17.07 -8.01 5.50
C ASN A 329 -16.59 -9.37 4.97
N HIS A 330 -15.44 -9.37 4.31
CA HIS A 330 -14.83 -10.56 3.72
C HIS A 330 -13.61 -11.05 4.51
N GLU A 331 -13.32 -10.41 5.64
CA GLU A 331 -12.21 -10.76 6.53
C GLU A 331 -12.57 -11.98 7.39
N ARG A 332 -11.68 -12.97 7.41
CA ARG A 332 -11.72 -14.13 8.30
C ARG A 332 -10.31 -14.45 8.78
N ASN A 333 -10.11 -14.68 10.06
CA ASN A 333 -8.81 -15.13 10.59
C ASN A 333 -7.62 -14.30 10.06
N HIS A 334 -7.77 -12.99 9.94
CA HIS A 334 -6.76 -12.09 9.40
C HIS A 334 -6.35 -12.37 7.94
N TYR A 335 -7.28 -12.85 7.11
CA TYR A 335 -7.15 -12.81 5.66
C TYR A 335 -8.48 -12.37 5.01
N ASN A 336 -8.40 -11.88 3.79
CA ASN A 336 -9.54 -11.35 3.04
C ASN A 336 -9.57 -11.94 1.63
N GLN A 337 -10.50 -12.88 1.41
CA GLN A 337 -10.59 -13.61 0.15
C GLN A 337 -10.89 -12.69 -1.04
N ARG A 338 -11.71 -11.64 -0.86
CA ARG A 338 -12.03 -10.72 -1.97
C ARG A 338 -10.79 -9.94 -2.42
N GLN A 339 -9.94 -9.53 -1.49
CA GLN A 339 -8.68 -8.88 -1.84
C GLN A 339 -7.73 -9.84 -2.58
N ILE A 340 -7.67 -11.11 -2.19
CA ILE A 340 -6.90 -12.14 -2.90
C ILE A 340 -7.44 -12.30 -4.33
N ASP A 341 -8.76 -12.42 -4.50
CA ASP A 341 -9.38 -12.59 -5.80
C ASP A 341 -9.12 -11.38 -6.72
N VAL A 342 -9.18 -10.15 -6.20
CA VAL A 342 -8.88 -8.92 -6.93
C VAL A 342 -7.40 -8.91 -7.38
N ILE A 343 -6.48 -9.27 -6.50
CA ILE A 343 -5.06 -9.35 -6.83
C ILE A 343 -4.84 -10.35 -7.97
N LEU A 344 -5.41 -11.55 -7.87
CA LEU A 344 -5.23 -12.63 -8.84
C LEU A 344 -5.86 -12.35 -10.20
N LYS A 345 -7.09 -11.81 -10.20
CA LYS A 345 -7.91 -11.73 -11.42
C LYS A 345 -7.86 -10.36 -12.10
N GLU A 346 -7.68 -9.29 -11.34
CA GLU A 346 -7.76 -7.92 -11.87
C GLU A 346 -6.40 -7.21 -11.88
N ILE A 347 -5.45 -7.53 -10.98
CA ILE A 347 -4.17 -6.85 -10.87
C ILE A 347 -3.06 -7.62 -11.59
N ILE A 348 -2.78 -8.85 -11.19
CA ILE A 348 -1.66 -9.64 -11.74
C ILE A 348 -1.71 -9.74 -13.28
N PRO A 349 -2.86 -9.98 -13.94
CA PRO A 349 -2.91 -10.06 -15.40
C PRO A 349 -2.55 -8.76 -16.14
N LYS A 350 -2.58 -7.62 -15.45
CA LYS A 350 -2.23 -6.30 -16.01
C LYS A 350 -0.77 -5.91 -15.79
N LEU A 351 -0.02 -6.69 -15.00
CA LEU A 351 1.38 -6.40 -14.71
C LEU A 351 2.27 -6.70 -15.92
N LYS A 352 3.26 -5.86 -16.14
CA LYS A 352 4.28 -6.09 -17.18
C LYS A 352 5.29 -7.14 -16.70
N GLU A 353 5.63 -8.09 -17.55
CA GLU A 353 6.46 -9.27 -17.20
C GLU A 353 7.89 -8.93 -16.70
N ASN A 354 8.44 -7.78 -17.07
CA ASN A 354 9.84 -7.41 -16.78
C ASN A 354 10.02 -6.50 -15.56
N LYS A 355 9.01 -6.40 -14.68
CA LYS A 355 9.08 -5.56 -13.50
C LYS A 355 9.23 -6.37 -12.22
N SER A 356 10.03 -5.89 -11.27
CA SER A 356 10.08 -6.46 -9.94
C SER A 356 8.80 -6.12 -9.17
N VAL A 357 8.08 -7.17 -8.73
CA VAL A 357 6.78 -7.02 -8.06
C VAL A 357 6.85 -7.54 -6.65
N GLY A 358 6.28 -6.77 -5.71
CA GLY A 358 6.10 -7.17 -4.33
C GLY A 358 4.63 -7.12 -3.91
N ILE A 359 4.20 -8.09 -3.12
CA ILE A 359 2.89 -8.08 -2.47
C ILE A 359 3.12 -8.05 -0.96
N ALA A 360 2.64 -7.01 -0.31
CA ALA A 360 2.75 -6.82 1.12
C ALA A 360 1.38 -6.88 1.81
N SER A 361 1.36 -7.45 3.00
CA SER A 361 0.20 -7.41 3.89
C SER A 361 0.66 -7.32 5.35
N PRO A 362 -0.14 -6.74 6.26
CA PRO A 362 0.17 -6.75 7.69
C PRO A 362 0.08 -8.14 8.32
N TYR A 363 -0.70 -9.05 7.72
CA TYR A 363 -1.09 -10.31 8.34
C TYR A 363 -0.46 -11.53 7.69
N ARG A 364 0.12 -12.41 8.51
CA ARG A 364 0.77 -13.66 8.06
C ARG A 364 -0.20 -14.61 7.35
N ASN A 365 -1.46 -14.65 7.79
CA ASN A 365 -2.46 -15.52 7.17
C ASN A 365 -2.78 -15.07 5.75
N GLN A 366 -2.92 -13.76 5.50
CA GLN A 366 -3.07 -13.22 4.14
C GLN A 366 -1.89 -13.59 3.24
N ILE A 367 -0.68 -13.49 3.77
CA ILE A 367 0.55 -13.85 3.05
C ILE A 367 0.57 -15.34 2.72
N LYS A 368 0.15 -16.20 3.65
CA LYS A 368 0.07 -17.66 3.43
C LYS A 368 -0.91 -17.96 2.31
N GLU A 369 -2.14 -17.50 2.40
CA GLU A 369 -3.18 -17.73 1.39
C GLU A 369 -2.76 -17.18 0.00
N LEU A 370 -2.10 -16.03 -0.06
CA LEU A 370 -1.55 -15.50 -1.31
C LEU A 370 -0.46 -16.40 -1.90
N LYS A 371 0.46 -16.91 -1.08
CA LYS A 371 1.52 -17.84 -1.52
C LYS A 371 0.96 -19.17 -2.00
N ASP A 372 -0.13 -19.66 -1.40
CA ASP A 372 -0.74 -20.91 -1.78
C ASP A 372 -1.41 -20.86 -3.18
N VAL A 373 -1.79 -19.66 -3.63
CA VAL A 373 -2.49 -19.46 -4.91
C VAL A 373 -1.66 -18.77 -5.99
N ILE A 374 -0.56 -18.08 -5.64
CA ILE A 374 0.33 -17.39 -6.58
C ILE A 374 1.61 -18.20 -6.74
N SER A 375 1.77 -18.87 -7.89
CA SER A 375 2.94 -19.71 -8.21
C SER A 375 4.04 -18.95 -8.98
N ASN A 376 3.93 -17.63 -9.16
CA ASN A 376 4.89 -16.84 -9.94
C ASN A 376 6.10 -16.45 -9.07
N GLU A 377 7.26 -17.05 -9.34
CA GLU A 377 8.52 -16.82 -8.60
C GLU A 377 9.04 -15.37 -8.73
N ASN A 378 8.62 -14.61 -9.73
CA ASN A 378 9.00 -13.21 -9.91
C ASN A 378 8.23 -12.26 -8.98
N ILE A 379 7.20 -12.75 -8.28
CA ILE A 379 6.40 -11.97 -7.33
C ILE A 379 6.82 -12.35 -5.91
N GLU A 380 7.47 -11.42 -5.22
CA GLU A 380 7.81 -11.61 -3.81
C GLU A 380 6.61 -11.28 -2.92
N ILE A 381 6.24 -12.22 -2.02
CA ILE A 381 5.07 -12.06 -1.14
C ILE A 381 5.52 -12.17 0.30
N ASP A 382 5.40 -11.09 1.09
CA ASP A 382 5.74 -11.13 2.50
C ASP A 382 5.00 -10.05 3.33
N THR A 383 5.18 -10.10 4.65
CA THR A 383 4.60 -9.08 5.54
C THR A 383 5.32 -7.74 5.38
N VAL A 384 4.60 -6.63 5.69
CA VAL A 384 5.18 -5.27 5.63
C VAL A 384 6.48 -5.18 6.45
N HIS A 385 6.54 -5.83 7.62
CA HIS A 385 7.75 -5.84 8.45
C HIS A 385 8.98 -6.43 7.75
N LYS A 386 8.78 -7.48 6.96
CA LYS A 386 9.87 -8.11 6.23
C LYS A 386 10.27 -7.36 4.95
N TYR A 387 9.42 -6.46 4.49
CA TYR A 387 9.76 -5.55 3.40
C TYR A 387 10.61 -4.36 3.84
N GLN A 388 10.82 -4.17 5.14
CA GLN A 388 11.72 -3.12 5.60
C GLN A 388 13.15 -3.37 5.06
N GLY A 389 13.75 -2.35 4.42
CA GLY A 389 15.03 -2.48 3.71
C GLY A 389 14.97 -3.14 2.32
N ARG A 390 13.78 -3.54 1.84
CA ARG A 390 13.60 -4.11 0.49
C ARG A 390 12.67 -3.23 -0.34
N GLU A 391 12.94 -3.12 -1.61
CA GLU A 391 12.19 -2.25 -2.54
C GLU A 391 11.77 -3.02 -3.76
N LYS A 392 10.70 -2.56 -4.41
CA LYS A 392 10.19 -3.13 -5.66
C LYS A 392 9.69 -2.02 -6.58
N GLU A 393 9.88 -2.21 -7.87
CA GLU A 393 9.33 -1.27 -8.85
C GLU A 393 7.81 -1.13 -8.71
N ILE A 394 7.12 -2.24 -8.44
CA ILE A 394 5.67 -2.28 -8.21
C ILE A 394 5.39 -2.94 -6.87
N MET A 395 4.70 -2.23 -5.99
CA MET A 395 4.20 -2.78 -4.72
C MET A 395 2.69 -2.88 -4.73
N ILE A 396 2.18 -4.02 -4.28
CA ILE A 396 0.76 -4.26 -4.05
C ILE A 396 0.55 -4.39 -2.54
N LEU A 397 -0.24 -3.51 -1.96
CA LEU A 397 -0.57 -3.53 -0.54
C LEU A 397 -1.98 -4.07 -0.33
N SER A 398 -2.09 -5.26 0.26
CA SER A 398 -3.36 -5.86 0.68
C SER A 398 -3.64 -5.51 2.14
N THR A 399 -4.67 -4.71 2.38
CA THR A 399 -4.98 -4.16 3.72
C THR A 399 -5.74 -5.14 4.61
N VAL A 400 -6.44 -6.09 4.04
CA VAL A 400 -7.22 -7.18 4.68
C VAL A 400 -8.44 -6.68 5.43
N SER A 401 -8.27 -5.77 6.39
CA SER A 401 -9.30 -5.39 7.34
C SER A 401 -10.45 -4.62 6.72
N ASN A 402 -11.64 -4.85 7.26
CA ASN A 402 -12.87 -4.16 6.85
C ASN A 402 -13.22 -2.97 7.75
N GLU A 403 -12.54 -2.85 8.88
CA GLU A 403 -12.71 -1.76 9.84
C GLU A 403 -11.35 -1.13 10.15
N ALA A 404 -11.38 0.13 10.60
CA ALA A 404 -10.18 0.80 11.08
C ALA A 404 -9.64 0.06 12.32
N ASN A 405 -8.41 -0.38 12.25
CA ASN A 405 -7.72 -1.09 13.33
C ASN A 405 -6.31 -0.52 13.53
N ASP A 406 -5.56 -1.11 14.43
CA ASP A 406 -4.21 -0.66 14.77
C ASP A 406 -3.28 -0.57 13.55
N PHE A 407 -3.42 -1.48 12.56
CA PHE A 407 -2.65 -1.40 11.32
C PHE A 407 -3.03 -0.19 10.48
N MET A 408 -4.32 0.02 10.26
CA MET A 408 -4.83 1.11 9.43
C MET A 408 -4.49 2.49 10.00
N ASN A 409 -4.31 2.55 11.32
CA ASN A 409 -3.98 3.75 12.07
C ASN A 409 -2.49 3.85 12.44
N ASN A 410 -1.71 2.77 12.23
CA ASN A 410 -0.28 2.80 12.48
C ASN A 410 0.46 3.55 11.37
N ALA A 411 0.81 4.80 11.65
CA ALA A 411 1.51 5.68 10.73
C ALA A 411 2.85 5.09 10.26
N ASN A 412 3.62 4.49 11.16
CA ASN A 412 4.94 3.94 10.87
C ASN A 412 4.86 2.74 9.92
N LEU A 413 3.86 1.86 10.15
CA LEU A 413 3.66 0.68 9.31
C LEU A 413 3.23 1.08 7.89
N LEU A 414 2.31 2.04 7.79
CA LEU A 414 1.84 2.54 6.50
C LEU A 414 2.95 3.29 5.75
N ASN A 415 3.72 4.12 6.45
CA ASN A 415 4.85 4.83 5.86
C ASN A 415 5.87 3.86 5.25
N VAL A 416 6.22 2.79 5.97
CA VAL A 416 7.10 1.74 5.45
C VAL A 416 6.47 1.05 4.24
N ALA A 417 5.20 0.65 4.32
CA ALA A 417 4.54 -0.06 3.21
C ALA A 417 4.53 0.76 1.91
N ILE A 418 4.24 2.05 2.01
CA ILE A 418 4.18 2.96 0.85
C ILE A 418 5.57 3.21 0.28
N SER A 419 6.55 3.50 1.14
CA SER A 419 7.91 3.85 0.72
C SER A 419 8.73 2.67 0.15
N ARG A 420 8.13 1.46 0.07
CA ARG A 420 8.75 0.30 -0.62
C ARG A 420 8.49 0.30 -2.12
N ALA A 421 7.55 1.11 -2.59
CA ALA A 421 7.24 1.23 -4.01
C ALA A 421 8.14 2.27 -4.69
N GLU A 422 8.95 1.84 -5.66
CA GLU A 422 9.78 2.75 -6.43
C GLU A 422 8.94 3.52 -7.46
N ASN A 423 8.25 2.82 -8.36
CA ASN A 423 7.54 3.41 -9.49
C ASN A 423 6.03 3.38 -9.33
N LYS A 424 5.48 2.31 -8.73
CA LYS A 424 4.03 2.12 -8.64
C LYS A 424 3.61 1.46 -7.34
N LEU A 425 2.59 2.03 -6.70
CA LEU A 425 1.90 1.44 -5.55
C LEU A 425 0.45 1.14 -5.92
N ILE A 426 0.03 -0.09 -5.74
CA ILE A 426 -1.35 -0.53 -5.91
C ILE A 426 -1.90 -0.93 -4.54
N ILE A 427 -3.02 -0.33 -4.13
CA ILE A 427 -3.64 -0.61 -2.85
C ILE A 427 -4.92 -1.38 -3.09
N VAL A 428 -5.08 -2.49 -2.36
CA VAL A 428 -6.34 -3.25 -2.36
C VAL A 428 -7.00 -3.08 -1.00
N VAL A 429 -8.19 -2.52 -1.01
CA VAL A 429 -8.91 -2.10 0.20
C VAL A 429 -10.39 -2.50 0.12
N SER A 430 -11.01 -2.75 1.27
CA SER A 430 -12.45 -2.98 1.35
C SER A 430 -13.23 -1.67 1.22
N ASP A 431 -14.30 -1.64 0.40
CA ASP A 431 -15.13 -0.44 0.19
C ASP A 431 -16.12 -0.23 1.36
N ASN A 432 -15.60 0.01 2.55
CA ASN A 432 -16.37 0.29 3.75
C ASN A 432 -16.20 1.74 4.20
N GLU A 433 -17.27 2.49 4.29
CA GLU A 433 -17.27 3.94 4.59
C GLU A 433 -16.58 4.28 5.91
N LYS A 434 -16.81 3.50 6.97
CA LYS A 434 -16.13 3.71 8.29
C LYS A 434 -14.62 3.59 8.17
N LEU A 435 -14.14 2.61 7.40
CA LEU A 435 -12.72 2.41 7.16
C LEU A 435 -12.12 3.60 6.42
N LEU A 436 -12.76 4.02 5.33
CA LEU A 436 -12.24 5.06 4.44
C LEU A 436 -12.31 6.45 5.05
N ASN A 437 -13.24 6.71 5.98
CA ASN A 437 -13.41 8.04 6.58
C ASN A 437 -12.54 8.31 7.80
N SER A 438 -12.05 7.28 8.50
CA SER A 438 -11.41 7.44 9.80
C SER A 438 -10.04 6.75 9.94
N SER A 439 -9.35 6.46 8.84
CA SER A 439 -8.05 5.78 8.87
C SER A 439 -6.99 6.46 8.00
N ASN A 440 -5.71 6.19 8.29
CA ASN A 440 -4.59 6.65 7.46
C ASN A 440 -4.66 6.07 6.04
N ILE A 441 -5.21 4.87 5.85
CA ILE A 441 -5.50 4.30 4.52
C ILE A 441 -6.58 5.13 3.82
N GLY A 442 -7.60 5.57 4.55
CA GLY A 442 -8.62 6.46 4.00
C GLY A 442 -8.04 7.80 3.53
N ASP A 443 -7.08 8.36 4.26
CA ASP A 443 -6.34 9.55 3.82
C ASP A 443 -5.60 9.30 2.51
N LEU A 444 -4.97 8.14 2.36
CA LEU A 444 -4.28 7.75 1.13
C LEU A 444 -5.26 7.60 -0.04
N ILE A 445 -6.42 6.99 0.17
CA ILE A 445 -7.46 6.89 -0.87
C ILE A 445 -7.96 8.28 -1.28
N ARG A 446 -8.19 9.19 -0.33
CA ARG A 446 -8.56 10.59 -0.62
C ARG A 446 -7.45 11.33 -1.38
N TYR A 447 -6.19 11.08 -1.03
CA TYR A 447 -5.04 11.63 -1.75
C TYR A 447 -4.99 11.13 -3.20
N ILE A 448 -5.20 9.82 -3.43
CA ILE A 448 -5.29 9.22 -4.78
C ILE A 448 -6.41 9.89 -5.57
N GLN A 449 -7.58 10.02 -4.98
CA GLN A 449 -8.74 10.68 -5.60
C GLN A 449 -8.47 12.14 -5.91
N TYR A 450 -7.89 12.90 -4.96
CA TYR A 450 -7.55 14.31 -5.14
C TYR A 450 -6.55 14.52 -6.28
N ASN A 451 -5.60 13.63 -6.47
CA ASN A 451 -4.63 13.72 -7.56
C ASN A 451 -5.14 13.18 -8.91
N ASN A 452 -6.43 12.92 -9.06
CA ASN A 452 -7.05 12.32 -10.27
C ASN A 452 -6.40 11.01 -10.71
N LEU A 453 -5.88 10.25 -9.74
CA LEU A 453 -5.31 8.94 -9.97
C LEU A 453 -6.40 7.86 -9.89
N GLU A 454 -6.09 6.65 -10.34
CA GLU A 454 -7.09 5.65 -10.64
C GLU A 454 -7.65 4.96 -9.39
N ILE A 455 -8.98 5.01 -9.21
CA ILE A 455 -9.72 4.22 -8.23
C ILE A 455 -10.62 3.27 -9.00
N ILE A 456 -10.38 1.97 -8.84
CA ILE A 456 -11.08 0.90 -9.55
C ILE A 456 -11.98 0.18 -8.56
N ASN A 457 -13.29 0.17 -8.85
CA ASN A 457 -14.23 -0.62 -8.07
C ASN A 457 -14.31 -2.02 -8.68
N SER A 458 -13.91 -3.03 -7.93
CA SER A 458 -14.02 -4.42 -8.34
C SER A 458 -15.47 -4.87 -8.36
N SER A 459 -15.80 -5.70 -9.34
CA SER A 459 -17.10 -6.36 -9.44
C SER A 459 -17.09 -7.80 -8.92
N ILE A 460 -15.96 -8.28 -8.41
CA ILE A 460 -15.84 -9.65 -7.90
C ILE A 460 -16.61 -9.77 -6.59
N TYR A 461 -17.68 -10.58 -6.61
CA TYR A 461 -18.52 -10.83 -5.44
C TYR A 461 -18.81 -12.33 -5.26
N SER A 462 -19.39 -12.69 -4.12
CA SER A 462 -19.87 -14.03 -3.80
C SER A 462 -21.26 -13.97 -3.21
N ILE A 463 -22.14 -14.91 -3.60
CA ILE A 463 -23.44 -15.06 -2.96
C ILE A 463 -23.29 -15.45 -1.46
N PHE A 464 -22.19 -16.09 -1.11
CA PHE A 464 -21.87 -16.50 0.26
C PHE A 464 -21.38 -15.37 1.17
N ASP A 465 -21.16 -14.18 0.64
CA ASP A 465 -20.81 -13.00 1.45
C ASP A 465 -21.87 -12.70 2.52
N LEU A 466 -23.14 -13.02 2.24
CA LEU A 466 -24.23 -12.90 3.21
C LEU A 466 -24.12 -13.83 4.43
N LEU A 467 -23.24 -14.85 4.39
CA LEU A 467 -23.02 -15.73 5.54
C LEU A 467 -22.13 -15.10 6.63
N TYR A 468 -21.50 -13.97 6.35
CA TYR A 468 -20.66 -13.28 7.35
C TYR A 468 -21.54 -12.58 8.39
N SER A 469 -21.06 -12.53 9.65
CA SER A 469 -21.82 -11.99 10.77
C SER A 469 -22.26 -10.53 10.60
N SER A 470 -21.49 -9.74 9.89
CA SER A 470 -21.80 -8.34 9.57
C SER A 470 -23.01 -8.17 8.64
N TYR A 471 -23.47 -9.24 7.99
CA TYR A 471 -24.64 -9.26 7.10
C TYR A 471 -25.83 -9.99 7.67
N SER A 472 -25.89 -10.19 8.98
CA SER A 472 -27.01 -10.93 9.61
C SER A 472 -28.37 -10.34 9.28
N GLU A 473 -28.50 -9.02 9.21
CA GLU A 473 -29.76 -8.35 8.83
C GLU A 473 -30.12 -8.61 7.36
N GLN A 474 -29.18 -8.44 6.45
CA GLN A 474 -29.37 -8.70 5.01
C GLN A 474 -29.65 -10.18 4.75
N LEU A 475 -29.00 -11.08 5.49
CA LEU A 475 -29.28 -12.51 5.43
C LEU A 475 -30.70 -12.81 5.90
N LEU A 476 -31.16 -12.18 7.00
CA LEU A 476 -32.52 -12.33 7.50
C LEU A 476 -33.56 -11.79 6.49
N GLU A 477 -33.31 -10.65 5.87
CA GLU A 477 -34.16 -10.13 4.80
C GLU A 477 -34.19 -11.07 3.58
N PHE A 478 -33.02 -11.60 3.20
CA PHE A 478 -32.93 -12.56 2.11
C PHE A 478 -33.77 -13.82 2.40
N ILE A 479 -33.64 -14.38 3.62
CA ILE A 479 -34.41 -15.57 4.05
C ILE A 479 -35.91 -15.29 4.11
N LYS A 480 -36.32 -14.08 4.49
CA LYS A 480 -37.75 -13.67 4.48
C LYS A 480 -38.31 -13.56 3.07
N LYS A 481 -37.53 -13.08 2.10
CA LYS A 481 -37.96 -12.89 0.71
C LYS A 481 -37.91 -14.17 -0.12
N ASN A 482 -37.11 -15.14 0.25
CA ASN A 482 -36.89 -16.38 -0.49
C ASN A 482 -37.38 -17.60 0.29
N LYS A 483 -37.84 -18.62 -0.44
CA LYS A 483 -38.30 -19.87 0.17
C LYS A 483 -37.15 -20.58 0.86
N LYS A 484 -37.27 -20.84 2.15
CA LYS A 484 -36.34 -21.66 2.89
C LYS A 484 -36.45 -23.13 2.48
N VAL A 485 -35.41 -23.72 1.93
CA VAL A 485 -35.40 -25.09 1.39
C VAL A 485 -34.48 -26.01 2.17
N SER A 486 -33.54 -25.45 2.97
CA SER A 486 -32.62 -26.20 3.80
C SER A 486 -32.45 -25.55 5.18
N LYS A 487 -31.93 -26.34 6.15
CA LYS A 487 -31.49 -25.84 7.44
C LYS A 487 -30.21 -25.00 7.33
N TYR A 488 -29.41 -25.21 6.27
CA TYR A 488 -28.15 -24.49 6.03
C TYR A 488 -28.38 -23.25 5.17
N ASN A 489 -27.92 -22.11 5.64
CA ASN A 489 -28.07 -20.85 4.92
C ASN A 489 -27.29 -20.83 3.60
N SER A 490 -26.12 -21.45 3.53
CA SER A 490 -25.33 -21.60 2.30
C SER A 490 -26.12 -22.29 1.18
N GLU A 491 -26.84 -23.36 1.51
CA GLU A 491 -27.69 -24.05 0.55
C GLU A 491 -28.90 -23.20 0.13
N ASN A 492 -29.48 -22.42 1.05
CA ASN A 492 -30.58 -21.50 0.70
C ASN A 492 -30.12 -20.40 -0.25
N LEU A 493 -28.93 -19.84 -0.03
CA LEU A 493 -28.33 -18.86 -0.93
C LEU A 493 -28.05 -19.46 -2.30
N MET A 494 -27.44 -20.65 -2.35
CA MET A 494 -27.15 -21.34 -3.59
C MET A 494 -28.42 -21.76 -4.35
N ASN A 495 -29.45 -22.17 -3.62
CA ASN A 495 -30.76 -22.47 -4.22
C ASN A 495 -31.30 -21.28 -5.00
N SER A 496 -31.31 -20.08 -4.41
CA SER A 496 -31.78 -18.88 -5.07
C SER A 496 -30.92 -18.51 -6.28
N LEU A 497 -29.60 -18.73 -6.19
CA LEU A 497 -28.69 -18.50 -7.31
C LEU A 497 -28.98 -19.45 -8.48
N ILE A 498 -29.15 -20.74 -8.20
CA ILE A 498 -29.49 -21.74 -9.23
C ILE A 498 -30.85 -21.36 -9.84
N GLU A 499 -31.88 -21.01 -9.03
CA GLU A 499 -33.19 -20.55 -9.56
C GLU A 499 -33.03 -19.39 -10.52
N LYS A 500 -32.25 -18.36 -10.14
CA LYS A 500 -31.95 -17.23 -11.01
C LYS A 500 -31.30 -17.67 -12.32
N VAL A 501 -30.29 -18.52 -12.26
CA VAL A 501 -29.54 -18.99 -13.46
C VAL A 501 -30.47 -19.80 -14.38
N LEU A 502 -31.35 -20.64 -13.82
CA LEU A 502 -32.32 -21.41 -14.62
C LEU A 502 -33.43 -20.55 -15.25
N THR A 503 -33.54 -19.27 -14.95
CA THR A 503 -34.45 -18.35 -15.65
C THR A 503 -33.89 -17.81 -16.96
N TYR A 504 -32.58 -17.94 -17.21
CA TYR A 504 -31.99 -17.52 -18.47
C TYR A 504 -32.43 -18.40 -19.63
N GLU A 505 -32.56 -17.81 -20.83
CA GLU A 505 -33.12 -18.49 -22.02
C GLU A 505 -32.39 -19.81 -22.33
N GLU A 506 -31.05 -19.82 -22.19
CA GLU A 506 -30.21 -20.98 -22.47
C GLU A 506 -30.48 -22.16 -21.53
N PHE A 507 -31.01 -21.90 -20.31
CA PHE A 507 -31.14 -22.91 -19.25
C PHE A 507 -32.60 -23.20 -18.85
N LYS A 508 -33.57 -22.60 -19.48
CA LYS A 508 -35.02 -22.80 -19.16
C LYS A 508 -35.50 -24.24 -19.29
N SER A 509 -34.85 -25.03 -20.12
CA SER A 509 -35.16 -26.45 -20.30
C SER A 509 -34.68 -27.35 -19.16
N LEU A 510 -33.95 -26.77 -18.19
CA LEU A 510 -33.40 -27.50 -17.06
C LEU A 510 -34.30 -27.35 -15.83
N GLY A 511 -34.25 -28.39 -14.98
CA GLY A 511 -34.88 -28.40 -13.66
C GLY A 511 -33.85 -28.72 -12.59
N LYS A 512 -34.22 -28.51 -11.33
CA LYS A 512 -33.35 -28.85 -10.18
C LYS A 512 -34.10 -29.61 -9.10
N VAL A 513 -33.36 -30.42 -8.34
CA VAL A 513 -33.82 -31.04 -7.08
C VAL A 513 -32.72 -30.86 -6.04
N LEU A 514 -33.12 -30.62 -4.77
CA LEU A 514 -32.24 -30.55 -3.63
C LEU A 514 -32.15 -31.90 -2.94
N HIS A 515 -30.99 -32.14 -2.28
CA HIS A 515 -30.74 -33.31 -1.45
C HIS A 515 -31.09 -34.61 -2.16
N TYR A 516 -30.69 -34.71 -3.45
CA TYR A 516 -31.03 -35.88 -4.27
C TYR A 516 -30.14 -37.06 -3.88
N GLN A 517 -30.76 -38.16 -3.44
CA GLN A 517 -30.04 -39.34 -2.97
C GLN A 517 -29.21 -39.99 -4.09
N LEU A 518 -27.97 -40.37 -3.79
CA LEU A 518 -27.06 -40.97 -4.78
C LEU A 518 -27.56 -42.30 -5.32
N ASN A 519 -28.28 -43.08 -4.53
CA ASN A 519 -28.90 -44.35 -4.99
C ASN A 519 -30.02 -44.13 -6.03
N MET A 520 -30.67 -42.95 -6.02
CA MET A 520 -31.63 -42.62 -7.06
C MET A 520 -30.98 -42.09 -8.34
N LEU A 521 -29.81 -41.48 -8.20
CA LEU A 521 -29.02 -40.96 -9.31
C LEU A 521 -28.28 -42.10 -10.05
N ILE A 522 -27.72 -43.05 -9.29
CA ILE A 522 -26.92 -44.17 -9.78
C ILE A 522 -27.71 -45.45 -9.60
N ARG A 523 -28.46 -45.82 -10.63
CA ARG A 523 -29.30 -47.04 -10.65
C ARG A 523 -28.55 -48.29 -11.04
N ASP A 524 -27.59 -48.19 -11.96
CA ASP A 524 -26.71 -49.27 -12.33
C ASP A 524 -25.48 -49.32 -11.41
N THR A 525 -25.38 -50.32 -10.58
CA THR A 525 -24.30 -50.46 -9.59
C THR A 525 -23.14 -51.33 -10.09
N SER A 526 -23.17 -51.77 -11.32
CA SER A 526 -22.17 -52.72 -11.88
C SER A 526 -20.74 -52.16 -11.92
N LYS A 527 -20.57 -50.83 -11.95
CA LYS A 527 -19.27 -50.16 -11.99
C LYS A 527 -18.68 -49.83 -10.62
N LEU A 528 -19.41 -50.14 -9.54
CA LEU A 528 -19.02 -49.78 -8.18
C LEU A 528 -18.26 -50.91 -7.48
N ASP A 529 -17.22 -50.56 -6.72
CA ASP A 529 -16.61 -51.47 -5.77
C ASP A 529 -17.47 -51.59 -4.48
N GLU A 530 -17.14 -52.54 -3.58
CA GLU A 530 -17.93 -52.76 -2.36
C GLU A 530 -18.03 -51.54 -1.46
N LYS A 531 -16.97 -50.71 -1.38
CA LYS A 531 -16.95 -49.50 -0.57
C LYS A 531 -17.81 -48.40 -1.20
N GLU A 532 -17.72 -48.25 -2.49
CA GLU A 532 -18.52 -47.33 -3.29
C GLU A 532 -20.00 -47.72 -3.27
N LEU A 533 -20.31 -49.01 -3.39
CA LEU A 533 -21.66 -49.54 -3.30
C LEU A 533 -22.28 -49.21 -1.94
N LYS A 534 -21.55 -49.47 -0.84
CA LYS A 534 -22.00 -49.13 0.51
C LYS A 534 -22.20 -47.62 0.67
N TYR A 535 -21.38 -46.80 0.06
CA TYR A 535 -21.50 -45.34 0.09
C TYR A 535 -22.74 -44.84 -0.68
N VAL A 536 -23.00 -45.36 -1.89
CA VAL A 536 -24.14 -44.97 -2.73
C VAL A 536 -25.47 -45.46 -2.13
N THR A 537 -25.51 -46.66 -1.56
CA THR A 537 -26.73 -47.23 -0.97
C THR A 537 -27.10 -46.63 0.40
N ASN A 538 -26.21 -45.85 1.00
CA ASN A 538 -26.50 -45.18 2.26
C ASN A 538 -27.57 -44.09 2.04
N PRO A 539 -28.73 -44.14 2.72
CA PRO A 539 -29.82 -43.15 2.53
C PRO A 539 -29.44 -41.70 2.89
N LEU A 540 -28.39 -41.53 3.68
CA LEU A 540 -27.88 -40.21 4.06
C LEU A 540 -26.93 -39.60 3.04
N THR A 541 -26.55 -40.36 2.01
CA THR A 541 -25.65 -39.85 0.97
C THR A 541 -26.47 -39.25 -0.17
N HIS A 542 -26.34 -37.94 -0.33
CA HIS A 542 -27.06 -37.15 -1.32
C HIS A 542 -26.17 -36.11 -1.98
N ALA A 543 -26.58 -35.62 -3.14
CA ALA A 543 -26.06 -34.42 -3.75
C ALA A 543 -26.81 -33.18 -3.20
N ASP A 544 -26.13 -32.09 -2.94
CA ASP A 544 -26.78 -30.88 -2.42
C ASP A 544 -27.79 -30.35 -3.45
N PHE A 545 -27.37 -30.25 -4.71
CA PHE A 545 -28.25 -29.91 -5.83
C PHE A 545 -27.99 -30.83 -7.02
N PHE A 546 -29.05 -31.25 -7.67
CA PHE A 546 -29.04 -32.02 -8.88
C PHE A 546 -29.79 -31.28 -9.98
N ILE A 547 -29.11 -30.96 -11.08
CA ILE A 547 -29.65 -30.28 -12.25
C ILE A 547 -29.84 -31.31 -13.36
N PHE A 548 -31.01 -31.31 -13.98
CA PHE A 548 -31.44 -32.30 -14.98
C PHE A 548 -32.23 -31.64 -16.12
N ARG A 549 -32.33 -32.30 -17.27
CA ARG A 549 -33.19 -31.88 -18.36
C ARG A 549 -34.67 -32.19 -18.03
N ASN A 550 -35.56 -31.24 -18.23
CA ASN A 550 -36.98 -31.39 -17.89
C ASN A 550 -37.69 -32.48 -18.74
N ILE A 551 -37.23 -32.69 -19.99
CA ILE A 551 -37.85 -33.61 -20.96
C ILE A 551 -37.66 -35.06 -20.56
N ASP A 552 -36.43 -35.47 -20.28
CA ASP A 552 -36.05 -36.87 -20.13
C ASP A 552 -35.48 -37.20 -18.73
N LYS A 553 -35.41 -36.19 -17.85
CA LYS A 553 -34.80 -36.28 -16.50
C LYS A 553 -33.36 -36.74 -16.46
N MET A 554 -32.63 -36.64 -17.60
CA MET A 554 -31.22 -36.99 -17.67
C MET A 554 -30.38 -36.06 -16.84
N PRO A 555 -29.36 -36.59 -16.10
CA PRO A 555 -28.41 -35.82 -15.34
C PRO A 555 -27.67 -34.79 -16.22
N VAL A 556 -27.55 -33.55 -15.75
CA VAL A 556 -26.76 -32.52 -16.38
C VAL A 556 -25.58 -32.14 -15.49
N LEU A 557 -25.85 -31.79 -14.22
CA LEU A 557 -24.81 -31.33 -13.32
C LEU A 557 -25.21 -31.58 -11.85
N VAL A 558 -24.26 -32.06 -11.06
CA VAL A 558 -24.32 -32.05 -9.61
C VAL A 558 -23.60 -30.81 -9.10
N VAL A 559 -24.25 -30.06 -8.19
CA VAL A 559 -23.62 -28.90 -7.53
C VAL A 559 -23.54 -29.17 -6.03
N GLU A 560 -22.34 -29.05 -5.49
CA GLU A 560 -22.04 -29.21 -4.06
C GLU A 560 -21.61 -27.87 -3.45
N VAL A 561 -22.07 -27.58 -2.25
CA VAL A 561 -21.73 -26.37 -1.49
C VAL A 561 -20.79 -26.75 -0.35
N ASP A 562 -19.53 -26.54 -0.56
CA ASP A 562 -18.49 -26.94 0.40
C ASP A 562 -18.32 -25.87 1.49
N GLY A 563 -18.72 -26.19 2.71
CA GLY A 563 -18.55 -25.31 3.87
C GLY A 563 -17.08 -25.22 4.31
N TYR A 564 -16.47 -24.02 4.19
CA TYR A 564 -15.06 -23.78 4.51
C TYR A 564 -14.62 -24.34 5.88
N SER A 565 -15.43 -24.14 6.91
CA SER A 565 -15.12 -24.58 8.29
C SER A 565 -15.12 -26.10 8.47
N PHE A 566 -15.80 -26.85 7.62
CA PHE A 566 -15.93 -28.30 7.72
C PHE A 566 -14.81 -29.06 6.98
N HIS A 567 -14.23 -28.45 5.94
CA HIS A 567 -13.25 -29.12 5.08
C HIS A 567 -11.80 -28.99 5.58
N LEU A 568 -11.42 -27.85 6.20
CA LEU A 568 -10.03 -27.61 6.64
C LEU A 568 -9.54 -28.57 7.75
N ASN A 569 -10.45 -29.13 8.58
CA ASN A 569 -10.08 -29.89 9.78
C ASN A 569 -10.66 -31.31 9.80
N ASN A 570 -11.28 -31.81 8.71
CA ASN A 570 -11.92 -33.13 8.72
C ASN A 570 -11.43 -34.03 7.57
N PRO A 571 -10.36 -34.83 7.81
CA PRO A 571 -9.83 -35.75 6.81
C PRO A 571 -10.84 -36.79 6.32
N GLU A 572 -11.83 -37.15 7.16
CA GLU A 572 -12.88 -38.10 6.79
C GLU A 572 -13.85 -37.52 5.77
N GLN A 573 -14.20 -36.24 5.92
CA GLN A 573 -15.04 -35.53 4.97
C GLN A 573 -14.36 -35.44 3.60
N LEU A 574 -13.08 -35.06 3.56
CA LEU A 574 -12.30 -35.05 2.32
C LEU A 574 -12.26 -36.40 1.60
N LYS A 575 -12.20 -37.51 2.35
CA LYS A 575 -12.26 -38.84 1.77
C LYS A 575 -13.64 -39.13 1.16
N ARG A 576 -14.71 -38.71 1.83
CA ARG A 576 -16.09 -38.86 1.33
C ARG A 576 -16.31 -38.05 0.06
N ASP A 577 -15.83 -36.81 0.03
CA ASP A 577 -15.94 -35.93 -1.14
C ASP A 577 -15.20 -36.51 -2.33
N LYS A 578 -13.96 -36.94 -2.16
CA LYS A 578 -13.20 -37.65 -3.22
C LYS A 578 -13.87 -38.93 -3.69
N MET A 579 -14.53 -39.66 -2.80
CA MET A 579 -15.29 -40.87 -3.17
C MET A 579 -16.52 -40.48 -4.00
N LYS A 580 -17.29 -39.46 -3.63
CA LYS A 580 -18.41 -38.96 -4.41
C LYS A 580 -17.98 -38.53 -5.82
N ASP A 581 -16.88 -37.75 -5.91
CA ASP A 581 -16.35 -37.26 -7.19
C ASP A 581 -15.95 -38.44 -8.10
N ARG A 582 -15.24 -39.45 -7.55
CA ARG A 582 -14.84 -40.63 -8.29
C ARG A 582 -16.04 -41.47 -8.79
N ILE A 583 -17.07 -41.59 -7.95
CA ILE A 583 -18.29 -42.33 -8.31
C ILE A 583 -19.03 -41.59 -9.44
N LEU A 584 -19.26 -40.27 -9.31
CA LEU A 584 -19.93 -39.50 -10.35
C LEU A 584 -19.16 -39.50 -11.68
N ALA A 585 -17.84 -39.45 -11.63
CA ALA A 585 -16.97 -39.55 -12.82
C ALA A 585 -17.13 -40.91 -13.54
N LYS A 586 -17.28 -42.06 -12.83
CA LYS A 586 -17.53 -43.39 -13.44
C LYS A 586 -18.82 -43.44 -14.27
N TYR A 587 -19.78 -42.58 -13.93
CA TYR A 587 -21.08 -42.51 -14.63
C TYR A 587 -21.19 -41.28 -15.55
N ASN A 588 -20.07 -40.58 -15.81
CA ASN A 588 -20.00 -39.39 -16.64
C ASN A 588 -20.98 -38.28 -16.18
N ILE A 589 -21.20 -38.17 -14.88
CA ILE A 589 -22.04 -37.12 -14.29
C ILE A 589 -21.12 -35.97 -13.84
N PRO A 590 -21.20 -34.80 -14.47
CA PRO A 590 -20.38 -33.65 -14.08
C PRO A 590 -20.71 -33.16 -12.68
N ILE A 591 -19.69 -32.70 -11.96
CA ILE A 591 -19.84 -32.11 -10.65
C ILE A 591 -19.19 -30.70 -10.62
N LEU A 592 -19.85 -29.76 -9.95
CA LEU A 592 -19.33 -28.42 -9.63
C LEU A 592 -19.32 -28.25 -8.12
N ARG A 593 -18.13 -28.03 -7.54
CA ARG A 593 -17.97 -27.73 -6.12
C ARG A 593 -17.78 -26.23 -5.93
N LEU A 594 -18.58 -25.65 -5.06
CA LEU A 594 -18.56 -24.22 -4.76
C LEU A 594 -18.27 -24.02 -3.27
N PRO A 595 -17.03 -23.69 -2.91
CA PRO A 595 -16.66 -23.42 -1.52
C PRO A 595 -17.27 -22.12 -1.04
N THR A 596 -17.75 -22.07 0.22
CA THR A 596 -18.41 -20.90 0.80
C THR A 596 -17.47 -19.70 1.02
N ASN A 597 -16.18 -19.85 0.83
CA ASN A 597 -15.20 -18.78 0.77
C ASN A 597 -14.78 -18.40 -0.68
N GLY A 598 -15.41 -19.01 -1.68
CA GLY A 598 -15.17 -18.75 -3.09
C GLY A 598 -15.68 -17.39 -3.58
N SER A 599 -15.70 -17.20 -4.90
CA SER A 599 -16.24 -16.03 -5.59
C SER A 599 -16.79 -16.40 -6.96
N GLU A 600 -17.64 -15.52 -7.51
CA GLU A 600 -18.20 -15.62 -8.87
C GLU A 600 -18.98 -16.92 -9.11
N GLU A 601 -19.75 -17.38 -8.12
CA GLU A 601 -20.50 -18.64 -8.19
C GLU A 601 -21.48 -18.65 -9.37
N GLU A 602 -22.12 -17.52 -9.66
CA GLU A 602 -23.04 -17.39 -10.81
C GLU A 602 -22.31 -17.64 -12.14
N LYS A 603 -21.15 -17.01 -12.29
CA LYS A 603 -20.32 -17.15 -13.50
C LYS A 603 -19.82 -18.60 -13.67
N LYS A 604 -19.29 -19.17 -12.59
CA LYS A 604 -18.80 -20.57 -12.59
C LYS A 604 -19.92 -21.56 -12.91
N LEU A 605 -21.12 -21.35 -12.36
CA LEU A 605 -22.27 -22.20 -12.65
C LEU A 605 -22.68 -22.10 -14.11
N LYS A 606 -22.77 -20.88 -14.68
CA LYS A 606 -23.09 -20.68 -16.10
C LYS A 606 -22.04 -21.31 -17.02
N GLU A 607 -20.76 -21.05 -16.78
CA GLU A 607 -19.67 -21.61 -17.57
C GLU A 607 -19.70 -23.15 -17.55
N LYS A 608 -19.96 -23.75 -16.38
CA LYS A 608 -20.04 -25.22 -16.26
C LYS A 608 -21.29 -25.77 -16.96
N LEU A 609 -22.41 -25.09 -16.90
CA LEU A 609 -23.61 -25.50 -17.65
C LEU A 609 -23.41 -25.40 -19.16
N ILE A 610 -22.78 -24.32 -19.65
CA ILE A 610 -22.42 -24.16 -21.08
C ILE A 610 -21.48 -25.28 -21.53
N GLU A 611 -20.42 -25.57 -20.75
CA GLU A 611 -19.49 -26.67 -21.02
C GLU A 611 -20.20 -28.02 -21.15
N VAL A 612 -21.07 -28.34 -20.18
CA VAL A 612 -21.76 -29.64 -20.14
C VAL A 612 -22.85 -29.76 -21.20
N LEU A 613 -23.50 -28.71 -21.58
CA LEU A 613 -24.55 -28.71 -22.61
C LEU A 613 -23.98 -28.56 -24.03
N ASN A 614 -22.70 -28.25 -24.17
CA ASN A 614 -22.02 -27.95 -25.45
C ASN A 614 -22.72 -26.80 -26.22
N ILE A 615 -23.10 -25.73 -25.52
CA ILE A 615 -23.78 -24.56 -26.09
C ILE A 615 -22.79 -23.42 -26.31
#